data_2957eef4001db15b2805fea18a124738
#
_entry.id   2957eef4001db15b2805fea18a124738
#
_cell.length_a   1.000
_cell.length_b   1.000
_cell.length_c   1.000
_cell.angle_alpha   90.00
_cell.angle_beta   90.00
_cell.angle_gamma   90.00
#
_symmetry.space_group_name_H-M   'P 1'
#
loop_
_entity.id
_entity.type
_entity.pdbx_description
1 polymer ?
#
loop_
_entity_poly.entity_id
_entity_poly.type
_entity_poly.pdbx_seq_one_letter_code
_entity_poly.pdbx_strand_id
1 'polypeptide(L)'
;MSEYTKTALVLGAGGFIGSHMVKRLLSEGYWVRGVDLKYPEFSLSEANEFVQGDLTDYSIAEKSVDCNGKSFDEIYQFAADMGGAGYIFTGDHDADVMNNSASINLNILRAVKNLNEKTETNKTKIFYSSSACIYPEYAQMNPNNPGLKESDAYPAEPDSEYGWEKLFSERLFFSYYRNYGISVRVARYHNIFGPEGTWTGGKEKAPAAICRKVAELSREGGSVEVWGDGLQTRSFLFIDECIEATRRLMESDFMGPVNVGSEEIVTINQLVDIAAKVENKKVEKNHIDGPLGVRGRNSNNDLIREKLGWDYSMPLEGGIFKTYNWIKEQMNG
;
A
#
# COMPACT_ATOMS: atom_id res chain seq x y z
N MET A 1 28.63 -8.58 7.69
CA MET A 1 28.24 -7.64 6.60
C MET A 1 29.06 -7.82 5.30
N SER A 2 29.99 -8.77 5.20
CA SER A 2 30.83 -8.94 4.01
C SER A 2 30.19 -9.76 2.87
N GLU A 3 28.98 -10.26 3.02
CA GLU A 3 28.28 -11.07 2.00
C GLU A 3 27.21 -10.30 1.22
N TYR A 4 26.79 -9.13 1.69
CA TYR A 4 25.70 -8.37 1.08
C TYR A 4 26.25 -7.21 0.24
N THR A 5 25.70 -7.04 -0.96
CA THR A 5 26.13 -6.00 -1.90
C THR A 5 25.47 -4.64 -1.62
N LYS A 6 24.30 -4.64 -1.02
CA LYS A 6 23.48 -3.44 -0.71
C LYS A 6 22.73 -3.60 0.62
N THR A 7 22.31 -2.48 1.17
CA THR A 7 21.53 -2.39 2.40
C THR A 7 20.18 -1.72 2.16
N ALA A 8 19.14 -2.23 2.80
CA ALA A 8 17.80 -1.65 2.72
C ALA A 8 17.15 -1.53 4.10
N LEU A 9 16.41 -0.42 4.29
CA LEU A 9 15.56 -0.19 5.44
C LEU A 9 14.09 -0.23 4.98
N VAL A 10 13.29 -1.09 5.62
CA VAL A 10 11.85 -1.18 5.37
C VAL A 10 11.10 -0.71 6.61
N LEU A 11 10.46 0.45 6.51
CA LEU A 11 9.61 1.05 7.53
C LEU A 11 8.16 0.64 7.27
N GLY A 12 7.51 0.10 8.29
CA GLY A 12 6.23 -0.61 8.13
C GLY A 12 6.42 -2.09 7.76
N ALA A 13 7.55 -2.69 8.19
CA ALA A 13 7.94 -4.07 7.83
C ALA A 13 7.06 -5.16 8.46
N GLY A 14 6.30 -4.83 9.51
CA GLY A 14 5.30 -5.71 10.12
C GLY A 14 3.95 -5.67 9.40
N GLY A 15 3.75 -4.72 8.48
CA GLY A 15 2.54 -4.58 7.68
C GLY A 15 2.56 -5.43 6.40
N PHE A 16 1.41 -5.48 5.72
CA PHE A 16 1.18 -6.28 4.52
C PHE A 16 2.20 -6.04 3.41
N ILE A 17 2.34 -4.80 2.92
CA ILE A 17 3.24 -4.49 1.80
C ILE A 17 4.71 -4.57 2.26
N GLY A 18 5.00 -4.09 3.49
CA GLY A 18 6.36 -4.08 4.02
C GLY A 18 6.94 -5.48 4.21
N SER A 19 6.16 -6.44 4.69
CA SER A 19 6.62 -7.84 4.85
C SER A 19 6.97 -8.49 3.51
N HIS A 20 6.15 -8.26 2.47
CA HIS A 20 6.45 -8.73 1.10
C HIS A 20 7.71 -8.05 0.52
N MET A 21 7.90 -6.75 0.79
CA MET A 21 9.11 -6.05 0.34
C MET A 21 10.37 -6.58 1.03
N VAL A 22 10.31 -6.91 2.33
CA VAL A 22 11.42 -7.58 3.04
C VAL A 22 11.80 -8.88 2.34
N LYS A 23 10.84 -9.76 2.06
CA LYS A 23 11.07 -11.04 1.36
C LYS A 23 11.72 -10.81 -0.02
N ARG A 24 11.21 -9.83 -0.78
CA ARG A 24 11.74 -9.49 -2.10
C ARG A 24 13.19 -9.00 -2.02
N LEU A 25 13.51 -8.08 -1.14
CA LEU A 25 14.86 -7.52 -1.00
C LEU A 25 15.87 -8.56 -0.57
N LEU A 26 15.50 -9.46 0.36
CA LEU A 26 16.34 -10.60 0.74
C LEU A 26 16.64 -11.53 -0.44
N SER A 27 15.62 -11.82 -1.27
CA SER A 27 15.81 -12.63 -2.48
C SER A 27 16.73 -11.99 -3.52
N GLU A 28 16.86 -10.67 -3.49
CA GLU A 28 17.79 -9.88 -4.32
C GLU A 28 19.19 -9.71 -3.68
N GLY A 29 19.43 -10.30 -2.49
CA GLY A 29 20.72 -10.28 -1.82
C GLY A 29 21.01 -9.01 -1.01
N TYR A 30 19.98 -8.26 -0.62
CA TYR A 30 20.14 -7.12 0.30
C TYR A 30 20.28 -7.58 1.74
N TRP A 31 21.05 -6.83 2.53
CA TRP A 31 20.91 -6.84 3.97
C TRP A 31 19.73 -5.91 4.35
N VAL A 32 18.74 -6.45 5.06
CA VAL A 32 17.47 -5.75 5.31
C VAL A 32 17.26 -5.53 6.80
N ARG A 33 17.02 -4.26 7.19
CA ARG A 33 16.43 -3.91 8.48
C ARG A 33 14.95 -3.63 8.29
N GLY A 34 14.09 -4.32 9.05
CA GLY A 34 12.67 -4.01 9.19
C GLY A 34 12.41 -3.20 10.45
N VAL A 35 11.50 -2.23 10.38
CA VAL A 35 11.03 -1.42 11.53
C VAL A 35 9.51 -1.34 11.50
N ASP A 36 8.86 -1.63 12.62
CA ASP A 36 7.42 -1.51 12.79
C ASP A 36 7.03 -1.48 14.27
N LEU A 37 5.81 -1.07 14.58
CA LEU A 37 5.20 -1.20 15.91
C LEU A 37 5.03 -2.66 16.33
N LYS A 38 4.84 -3.57 15.35
CA LYS A 38 4.58 -5.00 15.55
C LYS A 38 5.32 -5.86 14.54
N TYR A 39 5.53 -7.11 14.88
CA TYR A 39 5.96 -8.12 13.92
C TYR A 39 4.87 -8.44 12.90
N PRO A 40 5.20 -8.98 11.71
CA PRO A 40 4.21 -9.50 10.77
C PRO A 40 3.27 -10.51 11.46
N GLU A 41 1.99 -10.42 11.15
CA GLU A 41 0.95 -11.22 11.83
C GLU A 41 0.87 -12.66 11.30
N PHE A 42 1.12 -12.84 9.99
CA PHE A 42 0.86 -14.11 9.31
C PHE A 42 2.12 -14.89 8.94
N SER A 43 3.29 -14.32 9.15
CA SER A 43 4.57 -14.98 8.90
C SER A 43 5.64 -14.43 9.87
N LEU A 44 6.70 -15.20 10.08
CA LEU A 44 7.87 -14.65 10.79
C LEU A 44 8.57 -13.63 9.89
N SER A 45 9.06 -12.55 10.49
CA SER A 45 9.91 -11.62 9.75
C SER A 45 11.22 -12.30 9.35
N GLU A 46 11.55 -12.25 8.08
CA GLU A 46 12.82 -12.77 7.53
C GLU A 46 13.92 -11.69 7.53
N ALA A 47 13.64 -10.44 7.92
CA ALA A 47 14.62 -9.36 7.96
C ALA A 47 15.86 -9.76 8.76
N ASN A 48 17.05 -9.39 8.28
CA ASN A 48 18.32 -9.66 8.99
C ASN A 48 18.34 -8.98 10.37
N GLU A 49 17.65 -7.86 10.52
CA GLU A 49 17.41 -7.17 11.77
C GLU A 49 15.98 -6.64 11.79
N PHE A 50 15.26 -6.87 12.89
CA PHE A 50 13.93 -6.29 13.07
C PHE A 50 13.90 -5.44 14.35
N VAL A 51 13.55 -4.17 14.20
CA VAL A 51 13.42 -3.20 15.30
C VAL A 51 11.94 -2.94 15.55
N GLN A 52 11.44 -3.37 16.69
CA GLN A 52 10.10 -3.00 17.13
C GLN A 52 10.14 -1.62 17.78
N GLY A 53 9.46 -0.64 17.18
CA GLY A 53 9.48 0.74 17.68
C GLY A 53 8.48 1.65 16.98
N ASP A 54 8.14 2.74 17.65
CA ASP A 54 7.21 3.75 17.17
C ASP A 54 7.97 4.85 16.42
N LEU A 55 7.74 4.96 15.13
CA LEU A 55 8.39 5.95 14.26
C LEU A 55 7.82 7.39 14.45
N THR A 56 6.75 7.56 15.21
CA THR A 56 6.32 8.89 15.68
C THR A 56 7.27 9.45 16.74
N ASP A 57 8.08 8.60 17.40
CA ASP A 57 9.21 9.02 18.23
C ASP A 57 10.45 9.26 17.36
N TYR A 58 10.92 10.52 17.35
CA TYR A 58 12.10 10.90 16.57
C TYR A 58 13.35 10.10 16.95
N SER A 59 13.52 9.72 18.24
CA SER A 59 14.69 8.97 18.67
C SER A 59 14.73 7.54 18.07
N ILE A 60 13.57 6.94 17.85
CA ILE A 60 13.44 5.65 17.16
C ILE A 60 13.70 5.84 15.67
N ALA A 61 13.10 6.86 15.03
CA ALA A 61 13.35 7.16 13.63
C ALA A 61 14.84 7.41 13.34
N GLU A 62 15.50 8.21 14.19
CA GLU A 62 16.95 8.52 14.07
C GLU A 62 17.82 7.26 14.16
N LYS A 63 17.56 6.38 15.15
CA LYS A 63 18.27 5.11 15.27
C LYS A 63 17.99 4.16 14.11
N SER A 64 16.75 4.17 13.61
CA SER A 64 16.34 3.27 12.54
C SER A 64 17.07 3.54 11.23
N VAL A 65 17.32 4.80 10.87
CA VAL A 65 18.00 5.19 9.63
C VAL A 65 19.53 5.05 9.68
N ASP A 66 20.11 4.91 10.87
CA ASP A 66 21.54 4.76 11.05
C ASP A 66 21.97 3.28 10.90
N CYS A 67 22.66 2.95 9.84
CA CYS A 67 23.27 1.65 9.60
C CYS A 67 24.76 1.66 10.02
N ASN A 68 25.02 1.61 11.33
CA ASN A 68 26.39 1.64 11.90
C ASN A 68 27.20 2.88 11.45
N GLY A 69 26.61 4.05 11.57
CA GLY A 69 27.22 5.33 11.20
C GLY A 69 27.19 5.60 9.69
N LYS A 70 26.37 4.89 8.93
CA LYS A 70 26.19 5.06 7.48
C LYS A 70 24.71 5.10 7.15
N SER A 71 24.37 5.75 6.04
CA SER A 71 23.02 5.69 5.46
C SER A 71 22.80 4.35 4.75
N PHE A 72 21.56 3.86 4.74
CA PHE A 72 21.15 2.75 3.87
C PHE A 72 21.23 3.15 2.39
N ASP A 73 21.46 2.18 1.51
CA ASP A 73 21.39 2.43 0.07
C ASP A 73 19.94 2.75 -0.35
N GLU A 74 18.98 2.01 0.22
CA GLU A 74 17.54 2.17 -0.10
C GLU A 74 16.69 2.18 1.18
N ILE A 75 15.72 3.10 1.25
CA ILE A 75 14.72 3.18 2.32
C ILE A 75 13.33 3.07 1.69
N TYR A 76 12.51 2.16 2.19
CA TYR A 76 11.13 1.94 1.78
C TYR A 76 10.19 2.40 2.89
N GLN A 77 9.52 3.54 2.68
CA GLN A 77 8.60 4.12 3.64
C GLN A 77 7.17 3.68 3.36
N PHE A 78 6.73 2.63 4.07
CA PHE A 78 5.35 2.11 4.06
C PHE A 78 4.62 2.37 5.38
N ALA A 79 5.34 2.76 6.45
CA ALA A 79 4.73 3.00 7.74
C ALA A 79 3.73 4.15 7.70
N ALA A 80 2.51 3.90 8.12
CA ALA A 80 1.43 4.86 8.19
C ALA A 80 0.35 4.37 9.16
N ASP A 81 -0.39 5.29 9.74
CA ASP A 81 -1.64 4.95 10.40
C ASP A 81 -2.74 4.88 9.34
N MET A 82 -3.23 3.67 9.07
CA MET A 82 -4.19 3.42 7.99
C MET A 82 -5.00 2.14 8.22
N GLY A 83 -6.10 2.02 7.51
CA GLY A 83 -6.98 0.86 7.52
C GLY A 83 -7.83 0.74 6.27
N GLY A 84 -8.85 -0.11 6.29
CA GLY A 84 -9.88 -0.20 5.27
C GLY A 84 -10.88 0.98 5.32
N ALA A 85 -11.90 0.93 4.46
CA ALA A 85 -12.90 1.99 4.35
C ALA A 85 -13.60 2.31 5.68
N GLY A 86 -13.88 1.30 6.50
CA GLY A 86 -14.48 1.46 7.83
C GLY A 86 -13.59 2.16 8.86
N TYR A 87 -12.29 2.33 8.59
CA TYR A 87 -11.36 3.07 9.44
C TYR A 87 -11.11 4.50 8.92
N ILE A 88 -11.01 4.65 7.59
CA ILE A 88 -10.58 5.91 6.95
C ILE A 88 -11.76 6.88 6.74
N PHE A 89 -12.98 6.37 6.50
CA PHE A 89 -14.12 7.21 6.09
C PHE A 89 -15.18 7.40 7.17
N THR A 90 -14.94 6.98 8.42
CA THR A 90 -15.89 7.19 9.53
C THR A 90 -15.75 8.55 10.21
N GLY A 91 -14.59 9.19 10.08
CA GLY A 91 -14.23 10.42 10.80
C GLY A 91 -13.71 10.19 12.23
N ASP A 92 -13.81 8.96 12.74
CA ASP A 92 -13.45 8.64 14.13
C ASP A 92 -11.95 8.67 14.40
N HIS A 93 -11.13 8.55 13.34
CA HIS A 93 -9.68 8.41 13.42
C HIS A 93 -8.90 9.48 12.64
N ASP A 94 -9.56 10.51 12.11
CA ASP A 94 -8.97 11.50 11.21
C ASP A 94 -7.74 12.18 11.82
N ALA A 95 -7.85 12.62 13.07
CA ALA A 95 -6.74 13.29 13.77
C ALA A 95 -5.54 12.36 13.96
N ASP A 96 -5.77 11.10 14.33
CA ASP A 96 -4.72 10.10 14.53
C ASP A 96 -4.03 9.75 13.21
N VAL A 97 -4.80 9.51 12.16
CA VAL A 97 -4.30 9.21 10.81
C VAL A 97 -3.40 10.33 10.30
N MET A 98 -3.84 11.58 10.40
CA MET A 98 -3.05 12.75 9.99
C MET A 98 -1.82 12.94 10.86
N ASN A 99 -1.98 12.96 12.18
CA ASN A 99 -0.89 13.21 13.11
C ASN A 99 0.19 12.14 13.04
N ASN A 100 -0.20 10.87 13.12
CA ASN A 100 0.75 9.76 13.18
C ASN A 100 1.52 9.62 11.86
N SER A 101 0.81 9.60 10.74
CA SER A 101 1.44 9.44 9.42
C SER A 101 2.35 10.63 9.06
N ALA A 102 1.91 11.86 9.30
CA ALA A 102 2.74 13.04 9.08
C ALA A 102 3.98 13.05 9.99
N SER A 103 3.82 12.72 11.29
CA SER A 103 4.94 12.66 12.24
C SER A 103 5.99 11.64 11.83
N ILE A 104 5.58 10.43 11.40
CA ILE A 104 6.48 9.41 10.86
C ILE A 104 7.29 9.99 9.69
N ASN A 105 6.63 10.57 8.69
CA ASN A 105 7.28 11.08 7.49
C ASN A 105 8.24 12.24 7.80
N LEU A 106 7.85 13.17 8.69
CA LEU A 106 8.69 14.27 9.14
C LEU A 106 9.93 13.75 9.88
N ASN A 107 9.77 12.79 10.78
CA ASN A 107 10.86 12.24 11.56
C ASN A 107 11.88 11.50 10.68
N ILE A 108 11.41 10.65 9.76
CA ILE A 108 12.28 9.90 8.85
C ILE A 108 13.08 10.85 7.94
N LEU A 109 12.42 11.80 7.30
CA LEU A 109 13.10 12.75 6.42
C LEU A 109 14.13 13.60 7.17
N ARG A 110 13.78 14.06 8.38
CA ARG A 110 14.71 14.80 9.26
C ARG A 110 15.89 13.95 9.67
N ALA A 111 15.66 12.69 10.05
CA ALA A 111 16.71 11.78 10.46
C ALA A 111 17.68 11.47 9.29
N VAL A 112 17.16 11.16 8.11
CA VAL A 112 17.99 10.95 6.91
C VAL A 112 18.79 12.20 6.54
N LYS A 113 18.16 13.38 6.56
CA LYS A 113 18.86 14.64 6.32
C LYS A 113 20.04 14.82 7.28
N ASN A 114 19.79 14.69 8.58
CA ASN A 114 20.81 14.88 9.60
C ASN A 114 21.95 13.84 9.47
N LEU A 115 21.63 12.60 9.15
CA LEU A 115 22.63 11.56 8.93
C LEU A 115 23.48 11.85 7.67
N ASN A 116 22.87 12.27 6.58
CA ASN A 116 23.55 12.62 5.35
C ASN A 116 24.52 13.80 5.55
N GLU A 117 24.11 14.84 6.31
CA GLU A 117 24.96 15.95 6.68
C GLU A 117 26.16 15.50 7.55
N LYS A 118 25.92 14.64 8.54
CA LYS A 118 26.97 14.10 9.42
C LYS A 118 27.98 13.21 8.68
N THR A 119 27.51 12.44 7.69
CA THR A 119 28.35 11.48 6.96
C THR A 119 28.89 12.03 5.65
N GLU A 120 28.55 13.28 5.30
CA GLU A 120 28.89 13.93 4.03
C GLU A 120 28.52 13.09 2.81
N THR A 121 27.42 12.30 2.91
CA THR A 121 26.91 11.44 1.84
C THR A 121 25.45 11.77 1.52
N ASN A 122 25.07 11.58 0.27
CA ASN A 122 23.66 11.73 -0.17
C ASN A 122 23.35 10.67 -1.23
N LYS A 123 23.61 9.39 -0.89
CA LYS A 123 23.42 8.27 -1.82
C LYS A 123 22.12 7.51 -1.59
N THR A 124 21.47 7.72 -0.45
CA THR A 124 20.23 7.03 -0.09
C THR A 124 19.10 7.40 -1.03
N LYS A 125 18.46 6.38 -1.60
CA LYS A 125 17.16 6.55 -2.27
C LYS A 125 16.04 6.25 -1.29
N ILE A 126 15.01 7.10 -1.24
CA ILE A 126 13.83 6.90 -0.38
C ILE A 126 12.61 6.71 -1.25
N PHE A 127 11.96 5.56 -1.10
CA PHE A 127 10.63 5.30 -1.63
C PHE A 127 9.56 5.76 -0.65
N TYR A 128 8.52 6.41 -1.15
CA TYR A 128 7.32 6.77 -0.40
C TYR A 128 6.07 6.18 -1.03
N SER A 129 5.29 5.44 -0.23
CA SER A 129 3.99 4.92 -0.62
C SER A 129 2.90 5.97 -0.44
N SER A 130 2.54 6.66 -1.51
CA SER A 130 1.33 7.46 -1.59
C SER A 130 0.12 6.58 -1.94
N SER A 131 -1.04 7.17 -2.18
CA SER A 131 -2.30 6.46 -2.35
C SER A 131 -3.16 7.10 -3.44
N ALA A 132 -4.02 6.32 -4.07
CA ALA A 132 -5.08 6.82 -4.93
C ALA A 132 -6.12 7.70 -4.19
N CYS A 133 -6.13 7.69 -2.84
CA CYS A 133 -6.98 8.58 -2.05
C CYS A 133 -6.59 10.07 -2.15
N ILE A 134 -5.44 10.40 -2.76
CA ILE A 134 -5.05 11.79 -3.01
C ILE A 134 -5.85 12.45 -4.14
N TYR A 135 -6.48 11.66 -4.99
CA TYR A 135 -7.24 12.17 -6.12
C TYR A 135 -8.53 12.85 -5.67
N PRO A 136 -8.94 13.93 -6.37
CA PRO A 136 -10.15 14.66 -6.02
C PRO A 136 -11.41 13.79 -6.07
N GLU A 137 -12.30 13.97 -5.11
CA GLU A 137 -13.58 13.25 -5.05
C GLU A 137 -14.40 13.46 -6.34
N TYR A 138 -14.49 14.70 -6.85
CA TYR A 138 -15.26 15.00 -8.06
C TYR A 138 -14.80 14.20 -9.30
N ALA A 139 -13.52 13.84 -9.37
CA ALA A 139 -12.99 13.02 -10.47
C ALA A 139 -13.35 11.52 -10.33
N GLN A 140 -13.98 11.13 -9.22
CA GLN A 140 -14.28 9.74 -8.86
C GLN A 140 -15.79 9.47 -8.67
N MET A 141 -16.64 10.38 -9.11
CA MET A 141 -18.10 10.24 -8.98
C MET A 141 -18.73 9.39 -10.08
N ASN A 142 -18.02 9.10 -11.15
CA ASN A 142 -18.50 8.26 -12.26
C ASN A 142 -18.02 6.81 -12.05
N PRO A 143 -18.94 5.82 -11.93
CA PRO A 143 -18.58 4.41 -11.82
C PRO A 143 -17.87 3.87 -13.08
N ASN A 144 -18.05 4.51 -14.25
CA ASN A 144 -17.34 4.19 -15.48
C ASN A 144 -16.05 5.02 -15.63
N ASN A 145 -15.35 5.28 -14.52
CA ASN A 145 -14.12 6.05 -14.50
C ASN A 145 -13.07 5.47 -15.48
N PRO A 146 -12.59 6.25 -16.47
CA PRO A 146 -11.64 5.76 -17.48
C PRO A 146 -10.23 5.52 -16.93
N GLY A 147 -9.97 5.89 -15.68
CA GLY A 147 -8.67 5.84 -15.02
C GLY A 147 -8.15 7.23 -14.66
N LEU A 148 -7.74 7.37 -13.40
CA LEU A 148 -7.16 8.59 -12.86
C LEU A 148 -5.71 8.72 -13.36
N LYS A 149 -5.38 9.84 -13.97
CA LYS A 149 -4.01 10.18 -14.38
C LYS A 149 -3.30 10.93 -13.27
N GLU A 150 -1.98 10.87 -13.25
CA GLU A 150 -1.19 11.58 -12.21
C GLU A 150 -1.43 13.08 -12.21
N SER A 151 -1.74 13.67 -13.38
CA SER A 151 -2.13 15.08 -13.53
C SER A 151 -3.44 15.47 -12.83
N ASP A 152 -4.33 14.50 -12.59
CA ASP A 152 -5.67 14.74 -12.06
C ASP A 152 -5.68 15.02 -10.55
N ALA A 153 -4.51 14.95 -9.90
CA ALA A 153 -4.36 15.26 -8.48
C ALA A 153 -4.64 16.73 -8.13
N TYR A 154 -4.68 17.61 -9.12
CA TYR A 154 -4.91 19.03 -8.93
C TYR A 154 -5.94 19.61 -9.92
N PRO A 155 -6.84 20.53 -9.44
CA PRO A 155 -6.93 21.08 -8.08
C PRO A 155 -7.25 20.00 -7.05
N ALA A 156 -6.61 20.08 -5.87
CA ALA A 156 -6.69 19.04 -4.84
C ALA A 156 -8.03 19.12 -4.07
N GLU A 157 -8.70 17.99 -3.97
CA GLU A 157 -9.91 17.80 -3.18
C GLU A 157 -10.06 16.31 -2.79
N PRO A 158 -9.09 15.74 -2.03
CA PRO A 158 -9.17 14.37 -1.54
C PRO A 158 -10.44 14.09 -0.75
N ASP A 159 -10.95 12.85 -0.83
CA ASP A 159 -12.19 12.39 -0.21
C ASP A 159 -12.06 12.08 1.30
N SER A 160 -10.88 12.25 1.89
CA SER A 160 -10.61 11.91 3.29
C SER A 160 -9.35 12.58 3.82
N GLU A 161 -9.24 12.71 5.13
CA GLU A 161 -8.05 13.23 5.81
C GLU A 161 -6.82 12.36 5.53
N TYR A 162 -7.01 11.06 5.35
CA TYR A 162 -5.95 10.17 4.86
C TYR A 162 -5.42 10.61 3.48
N GLY A 163 -6.31 10.97 2.56
CA GLY A 163 -5.93 11.47 1.23
C GLY A 163 -5.16 12.78 1.32
N TRP A 164 -5.59 13.71 2.18
CA TRP A 164 -4.90 14.97 2.43
C TRP A 164 -3.50 14.77 3.03
N GLU A 165 -3.36 13.88 4.02
CA GLU A 165 -2.05 13.54 4.59
C GLU A 165 -1.11 12.97 3.51
N LYS A 166 -1.60 12.02 2.72
CA LYS A 166 -0.81 11.40 1.65
C LYS A 166 -0.33 12.44 0.62
N LEU A 167 -1.19 13.36 0.21
CA LEU A 167 -0.84 14.44 -0.71
C LEU A 167 0.15 15.44 -0.08
N PHE A 168 -0.06 15.81 1.18
CA PHE A 168 0.89 16.62 1.94
C PHE A 168 2.27 15.96 1.97
N SER A 169 2.32 14.67 2.27
CA SER A 169 3.58 13.93 2.35
C SER A 169 4.28 13.79 0.99
N GLU A 170 3.57 13.60 -0.14
CA GLU A 170 4.19 13.71 -1.47
C GLU A 170 4.96 15.04 -1.63
N ARG A 171 4.30 16.15 -1.30
CA ARG A 171 4.92 17.48 -1.38
C ARG A 171 6.10 17.62 -0.44
N LEU A 172 6.01 17.06 0.77
CA LEU A 172 7.07 17.05 1.77
C LEU A 172 8.32 16.31 1.24
N PHE A 173 8.18 15.09 0.73
CA PHE A 173 9.27 14.31 0.15
C PHE A 173 9.94 15.06 -1.01
N PHE A 174 9.18 15.61 -1.95
CA PHE A 174 9.74 16.42 -3.04
C PHE A 174 10.38 17.74 -2.56
N SER A 175 9.95 18.31 -1.44
CA SER A 175 10.62 19.49 -0.85
C SER A 175 11.99 19.11 -0.29
N TYR A 176 12.12 17.96 0.35
CA TYR A 176 13.41 17.46 0.82
C TYR A 176 14.38 17.14 -0.33
N TYR A 177 13.86 16.63 -1.45
CA TYR A 177 14.66 16.50 -2.67
C TYR A 177 15.18 17.87 -3.15
N ARG A 178 14.31 18.87 -3.31
CA ARG A 178 14.70 20.20 -3.81
C ARG A 178 15.69 20.92 -2.90
N ASN A 179 15.52 20.81 -1.59
CA ASN A 179 16.29 21.59 -0.64
C ASN A 179 17.56 20.89 -0.15
N TYR A 180 17.55 19.56 -0.09
CA TYR A 180 18.62 18.77 0.51
C TYR A 180 19.16 17.69 -0.45
N GLY A 181 18.65 17.57 -1.66
CA GLY A 181 19.10 16.63 -2.67
C GLY A 181 18.79 15.16 -2.34
N ILE A 182 17.93 14.87 -1.36
CA ILE A 182 17.56 13.48 -1.01
C ILE A 182 16.81 12.85 -2.18
N SER A 183 17.35 11.77 -2.73
CA SER A 183 16.74 11.08 -3.87
C SER A 183 15.46 10.38 -3.49
N VAL A 184 14.31 10.85 -3.98
CA VAL A 184 12.98 10.31 -3.64
C VAL A 184 12.35 9.55 -4.81
N ARG A 185 11.50 8.58 -4.49
CA ARG A 185 10.63 7.84 -5.41
C ARG A 185 9.24 7.79 -4.80
N VAL A 186 8.23 8.19 -5.56
CA VAL A 186 6.85 8.29 -5.06
C VAL A 186 5.92 7.48 -5.95
N ALA A 187 5.19 6.53 -5.38
CA ALA A 187 4.14 5.78 -6.06
C ALA A 187 2.78 6.00 -5.39
N ARG A 188 1.72 6.14 -6.21
CA ARG A 188 0.33 6.19 -5.78
C ARG A 188 -0.28 4.81 -5.94
N TYR A 189 -0.46 4.11 -4.83
CA TYR A 189 -1.01 2.76 -4.83
C TYR A 189 -2.53 2.74 -4.99
N HIS A 190 -3.00 1.91 -5.94
CA HIS A 190 -4.41 1.69 -6.23
C HIS A 190 -4.85 0.31 -5.72
N ASN A 191 -5.45 0.27 -4.50
CA ASN A 191 -6.11 -0.91 -3.90
C ASN A 191 -5.30 -2.21 -3.98
N ILE A 192 -4.14 -2.23 -3.34
CA ILE A 192 -3.30 -3.42 -3.28
C ILE A 192 -3.97 -4.50 -2.42
N PHE A 193 -3.95 -5.76 -2.87
CA PHE A 193 -4.51 -6.92 -2.18
C PHE A 193 -3.67 -8.18 -2.42
N GLY A 194 -3.86 -9.21 -1.59
CA GLY A 194 -3.16 -10.48 -1.71
C GLY A 194 -3.11 -11.25 -0.39
N PRO A 195 -2.45 -12.41 -0.38
CA PRO A 195 -2.14 -13.16 0.84
C PRO A 195 -1.35 -12.36 1.86
N GLU A 196 -1.46 -12.70 3.14
CA GLU A 196 -0.83 -12.02 4.29
C GLU A 196 -1.31 -10.57 4.51
N GLY A 197 -2.38 -10.15 3.84
CA GLY A 197 -3.10 -8.91 4.16
C GLY A 197 -4.13 -9.14 5.25
N THR A 198 -4.48 -8.08 6.00
CA THR A 198 -5.56 -8.12 6.98
C THR A 198 -6.86 -8.58 6.32
N TRP A 199 -7.46 -9.64 6.83
CA TRP A 199 -8.65 -10.28 6.26
C TRP A 199 -9.86 -10.35 7.21
N THR A 200 -9.66 -9.92 8.49
CA THR A 200 -10.68 -9.87 9.54
C THR A 200 -10.41 -8.69 10.49
N GLY A 201 -11.35 -8.38 11.39
CA GLY A 201 -11.15 -7.37 12.44
C GLY A 201 -11.54 -5.95 12.07
N GLY A 202 -12.19 -5.71 10.92
CA GLY A 202 -12.77 -4.41 10.55
C GLY A 202 -11.81 -3.45 9.82
N LYS A 203 -10.52 -3.80 9.67
CA LYS A 203 -9.52 -3.03 8.90
C LYS A 203 -9.23 -3.65 7.52
N GLU A 204 -9.90 -4.75 7.17
CA GLU A 204 -9.71 -5.44 5.91
C GLU A 204 -10.25 -4.64 4.71
N LYS A 205 -9.58 -4.78 3.57
CA LYS A 205 -10.03 -4.22 2.29
C LYS A 205 -11.04 -5.14 1.59
N ALA A 206 -11.80 -4.58 0.64
CA ALA A 206 -12.90 -5.28 -0.02
C ALA A 206 -12.53 -6.67 -0.59
N PRO A 207 -11.40 -6.90 -1.28
CA PRO A 207 -11.06 -8.24 -1.77
C PRO A 207 -10.92 -9.27 -0.65
N ALA A 208 -10.23 -8.93 0.44
CA ALA A 208 -10.03 -9.83 1.58
C ALA A 208 -11.35 -10.08 2.33
N ALA A 209 -12.14 -9.03 2.60
CA ALA A 209 -13.44 -9.14 3.25
C ALA A 209 -14.40 -10.03 2.45
N ILE A 210 -14.46 -9.86 1.13
CA ILE A 210 -15.34 -10.64 0.25
C ILE A 210 -14.86 -12.08 0.16
N CYS A 211 -13.55 -12.33 -0.02
CA CYS A 211 -13.00 -13.68 0.00
C CYS A 211 -13.36 -14.42 1.30
N ARG A 212 -13.20 -13.76 2.47
CA ARG A 212 -13.58 -14.33 3.76
C ARG A 212 -15.07 -14.65 3.83
N LYS A 213 -15.93 -13.66 3.55
CA LYS A 213 -17.39 -13.86 3.60
C LYS A 213 -17.86 -15.00 2.70
N VAL A 214 -17.28 -15.13 1.51
CA VAL A 214 -17.62 -16.25 0.59
C VAL A 214 -17.05 -17.58 1.09
N ALA A 215 -15.84 -17.59 1.67
CA ALA A 215 -15.22 -18.79 2.22
C ALA A 215 -16.02 -19.36 3.42
N GLU A 216 -16.60 -18.48 4.26
CA GLU A 216 -17.46 -18.82 5.40
C GLU A 216 -18.79 -19.49 5.00
N LEU A 217 -19.27 -19.30 3.77
CA LEU A 217 -20.50 -19.92 3.30
C LEU A 217 -20.38 -21.44 3.19
N SER A 218 -21.53 -22.12 3.31
CA SER A 218 -21.63 -23.57 3.06
C SER A 218 -21.19 -23.91 1.62
N ARG A 219 -21.00 -25.20 1.34
CA ARG A 219 -20.60 -25.66 0.01
C ARG A 219 -21.68 -25.36 -1.05
N GLU A 220 -22.94 -25.35 -0.67
CA GLU A 220 -24.07 -25.00 -1.53
C GLU A 220 -24.16 -23.50 -1.84
N GLY A 221 -23.54 -22.67 -1.00
CA GLY A 221 -23.58 -21.22 -1.07
C GLY A 221 -24.33 -20.58 0.10
N GLY A 222 -24.86 -19.40 -0.11
CA GLY A 222 -25.57 -18.58 0.88
C GLY A 222 -25.62 -17.12 0.52
N SER A 223 -25.89 -16.25 1.50
CA SER A 223 -25.98 -14.81 1.31
C SER A 223 -24.74 -14.08 1.83
N VAL A 224 -24.25 -13.09 1.09
CA VAL A 224 -23.14 -12.20 1.46
C VAL A 224 -23.63 -10.75 1.52
N GLU A 225 -23.37 -10.08 2.63
CA GLU A 225 -23.66 -8.64 2.78
C GLU A 225 -22.70 -7.81 1.94
N VAL A 226 -23.28 -6.90 1.16
CA VAL A 226 -22.59 -5.91 0.32
C VAL A 226 -23.04 -4.52 0.71
N TRP A 227 -22.11 -3.62 0.99
CA TRP A 227 -22.43 -2.24 1.32
C TRP A 227 -22.94 -1.47 0.10
N GLY A 228 -24.10 -0.78 0.28
CA GLY A 228 -24.76 -0.02 -0.77
C GLY A 228 -25.37 -0.90 -1.86
N ASP A 229 -25.41 -0.37 -3.08
CA ASP A 229 -25.95 -1.07 -4.26
C ASP A 229 -24.96 -2.06 -4.91
N GLY A 230 -23.70 -2.07 -4.44
CA GLY A 230 -22.64 -2.89 -5.00
C GLY A 230 -22.20 -2.49 -6.41
N LEU A 231 -22.67 -1.34 -6.94
CA LEU A 231 -22.34 -0.84 -8.28
C LEU A 231 -21.15 0.13 -8.28
N GLN A 232 -20.63 0.52 -7.11
CA GLN A 232 -19.36 1.23 -7.02
C GLN A 232 -18.24 0.38 -7.61
N THR A 233 -17.37 1.03 -8.39
CA THR A 233 -16.32 0.35 -9.13
C THR A 233 -14.94 0.64 -8.58
N ARG A 234 -14.08 -0.37 -8.61
CA ARG A 234 -12.67 -0.30 -8.22
C ARG A 234 -11.83 -1.15 -9.16
N SER A 235 -10.57 -0.79 -9.30
CA SER A 235 -9.53 -1.71 -9.75
C SER A 235 -8.68 -2.16 -8.57
N PHE A 236 -8.14 -3.37 -8.64
CA PHE A 236 -7.35 -3.99 -7.58
C PHE A 236 -6.07 -4.57 -8.16
N LEU A 237 -4.92 -4.25 -7.54
CA LEU A 237 -3.62 -4.76 -7.96
C LEU A 237 -3.11 -5.81 -7.00
N PHE A 238 -2.68 -6.96 -7.52
CA PHE A 238 -2.12 -8.04 -6.72
C PHE A 238 -0.76 -7.65 -6.12
N ILE A 239 -0.47 -8.14 -4.93
CA ILE A 239 0.70 -7.72 -4.13
C ILE A 239 2.03 -7.92 -4.86
N ASP A 240 2.23 -9.05 -5.55
CA ASP A 240 3.49 -9.32 -6.26
C ASP A 240 3.76 -8.28 -7.36
N GLU A 241 2.71 -7.85 -8.05
CA GLU A 241 2.78 -6.79 -9.07
C GLU A 241 3.12 -5.43 -8.46
N CYS A 242 2.55 -5.11 -7.29
CA CYS A 242 2.88 -3.90 -6.55
C CYS A 242 4.37 -3.88 -6.13
N ILE A 243 4.88 -5.00 -5.62
CA ILE A 243 6.28 -5.14 -5.23
C ILE A 243 7.21 -4.98 -6.44
N GLU A 244 6.88 -5.62 -7.57
CA GLU A 244 7.66 -5.50 -8.80
C GLU A 244 7.69 -4.06 -9.32
N ALA A 245 6.55 -3.39 -9.43
CA ALA A 245 6.46 -1.99 -9.85
C ALA A 245 7.28 -1.06 -8.94
N THR A 246 7.18 -1.28 -7.62
CA THR A 246 7.93 -0.51 -6.61
C THR A 246 9.44 -0.69 -6.78
N ARG A 247 9.91 -1.92 -7.02
CA ARG A 247 11.32 -2.19 -7.26
C ARG A 247 11.82 -1.51 -8.53
N ARG A 248 11.07 -1.59 -9.63
CA ARG A 248 11.41 -0.89 -10.88
C ARG A 248 11.50 0.61 -10.72
N LEU A 249 10.56 1.20 -9.98
CA LEU A 249 10.59 2.64 -9.67
C LEU A 249 11.84 2.99 -8.84
N MET A 250 12.15 2.19 -7.82
CA MET A 250 13.33 2.42 -6.98
C MET A 250 14.65 2.33 -7.75
N GLU A 251 14.77 1.42 -8.68
CA GLU A 251 15.94 1.23 -9.54
C GLU A 251 16.09 2.33 -10.58
N SER A 252 14.98 2.92 -11.04
CA SER A 252 14.97 3.94 -12.08
C SER A 252 15.47 5.31 -11.59
N ASP A 253 15.65 6.23 -12.54
CA ASP A 253 15.90 7.65 -12.25
C ASP A 253 14.60 8.48 -12.18
N PHE A 254 13.45 7.87 -12.47
CA PHE A 254 12.17 8.53 -12.41
C PHE A 254 11.69 8.68 -10.97
N MET A 255 11.42 9.91 -10.54
CA MET A 255 11.02 10.18 -9.15
C MET A 255 9.53 9.97 -8.87
N GLY A 256 8.72 9.91 -9.89
CA GLY A 256 7.26 9.95 -9.74
C GLY A 256 6.71 11.39 -9.59
N PRO A 257 5.51 11.58 -9.03
CA PRO A 257 4.62 10.49 -8.61
C PRO A 257 4.13 9.66 -9.80
N VAL A 258 3.87 8.38 -9.56
CA VAL A 258 3.36 7.47 -10.59
C VAL A 258 2.30 6.54 -10.00
N ASN A 259 1.24 6.27 -10.75
CA ASN A 259 0.24 5.28 -10.38
C ASN A 259 0.83 3.87 -10.44
N VAL A 260 0.55 3.10 -9.39
CA VAL A 260 0.81 1.66 -9.33
C VAL A 260 -0.51 0.97 -9.05
N GLY A 261 -1.15 0.50 -10.11
CA GLY A 261 -2.51 -0.02 -10.07
C GLY A 261 -2.81 -0.97 -11.22
N SER A 262 -4.01 -1.51 -11.22
CA SER A 262 -4.62 -2.24 -12.32
C SER A 262 -5.64 -1.34 -13.03
N GLU A 263 -5.82 -1.54 -14.34
CA GLU A 263 -6.90 -0.92 -15.13
C GLU A 263 -8.12 -1.83 -15.25
N GLU A 264 -8.07 -3.04 -14.68
CA GLU A 264 -9.19 -3.99 -14.65
C GLU A 264 -10.25 -3.54 -13.64
N ILE A 265 -11.23 -2.78 -14.11
CA ILE A 265 -12.29 -2.20 -13.29
C ILE A 265 -13.43 -3.21 -13.09
N VAL A 266 -13.87 -3.37 -11.86
CA VAL A 266 -15.01 -4.23 -11.49
C VAL A 266 -15.92 -3.54 -10.49
N THR A 267 -17.22 -3.89 -10.52
CA THR A 267 -18.15 -3.54 -9.43
C THR A 267 -17.89 -4.43 -8.21
N ILE A 268 -18.32 -3.99 -7.03
CA ILE A 268 -18.25 -4.85 -5.83
C ILE A 268 -19.12 -6.10 -6.01
N ASN A 269 -20.26 -5.99 -6.72
CA ASN A 269 -21.07 -7.17 -7.05
C ASN A 269 -20.31 -8.18 -7.92
N GLN A 270 -19.56 -7.71 -8.94
CA GLN A 270 -18.71 -8.59 -9.75
C GLN A 270 -17.56 -9.21 -8.95
N LEU A 271 -17.00 -8.46 -7.98
CA LEU A 271 -15.95 -9.00 -7.10
C LEU A 271 -16.48 -10.17 -6.26
N VAL A 272 -17.74 -10.10 -5.76
CA VAL A 272 -18.40 -11.23 -5.09
C VAL A 272 -18.54 -12.43 -6.04
N ASP A 273 -18.96 -12.20 -7.30
CA ASP A 273 -19.08 -13.26 -8.29
C ASP A 273 -17.74 -13.94 -8.60
N ILE A 274 -16.67 -13.16 -8.70
CA ILE A 274 -15.30 -13.69 -8.91
C ILE A 274 -14.87 -14.55 -7.72
N ALA A 275 -15.07 -14.10 -6.48
CA ALA A 275 -14.75 -14.90 -5.30
C ALA A 275 -15.60 -16.18 -5.22
N ALA A 276 -16.89 -16.11 -5.56
CA ALA A 276 -17.80 -17.26 -5.56
C ALA A 276 -17.40 -18.34 -6.56
N LYS A 277 -16.85 -17.94 -7.72
CA LYS A 277 -16.37 -18.89 -8.75
C LYS A 277 -15.22 -19.77 -8.26
N VAL A 278 -14.41 -19.36 -7.28
CA VAL A 278 -13.26 -20.13 -6.78
C VAL A 278 -13.66 -21.52 -6.31
N GLU A 279 -14.82 -21.63 -5.66
CA GLU A 279 -15.39 -22.93 -5.20
C GLU A 279 -16.76 -23.25 -5.83
N ASN A 280 -17.16 -22.55 -6.88
CA ASN A 280 -18.45 -22.72 -7.55
C ASN A 280 -19.66 -22.59 -6.58
N LYS A 281 -19.57 -21.68 -5.60
CA LYS A 281 -20.65 -21.42 -4.64
C LYS A 281 -21.75 -20.57 -5.27
N LYS A 282 -23.01 -20.82 -4.91
CA LYS A 282 -24.14 -19.95 -5.26
C LYS A 282 -24.25 -18.85 -4.22
N VAL A 283 -23.99 -17.62 -4.61
CA VAL A 283 -23.97 -16.46 -3.69
C VAL A 283 -25.08 -15.48 -4.03
N GLU A 284 -25.96 -15.24 -3.06
CA GLU A 284 -26.92 -14.14 -3.06
C GLU A 284 -26.28 -12.90 -2.43
N LYS A 285 -26.46 -11.73 -3.04
CA LYS A 285 -25.93 -10.46 -2.56
C LYS A 285 -27.01 -9.73 -1.76
N ASN A 286 -26.81 -9.62 -0.45
CA ASN A 286 -27.68 -8.85 0.44
C ASN A 286 -27.12 -7.42 0.57
N HIS A 287 -27.77 -6.47 -0.08
CA HIS A 287 -27.36 -5.08 -0.05
C HIS A 287 -27.81 -4.40 1.24
N ILE A 288 -26.85 -3.85 1.99
CA ILE A 288 -27.07 -3.17 3.28
C ILE A 288 -26.46 -1.78 3.27
N ASP A 289 -26.92 -0.89 4.15
CA ASP A 289 -26.31 0.41 4.34
C ASP A 289 -24.87 0.30 4.86
N GLY A 290 -23.98 1.20 4.40
CA GLY A 290 -22.59 1.23 4.81
C GLY A 290 -21.78 2.30 4.08
N PRO A 291 -20.53 2.54 4.51
CA PRO A 291 -19.67 3.55 3.88
C PRO A 291 -19.28 3.12 2.47
N LEU A 292 -19.66 3.92 1.47
CA LEU A 292 -19.43 3.61 0.05
C LEU A 292 -18.11 4.20 -0.47
N GLY A 293 -17.66 5.32 0.09
CA GLY A 293 -16.60 6.14 -0.49
C GLY A 293 -16.97 6.64 -1.89
N VAL A 294 -15.99 6.85 -2.75
CA VAL A 294 -16.20 7.31 -4.13
C VAL A 294 -16.88 6.26 -5.01
N ARG A 295 -17.58 6.68 -6.08
CA ARG A 295 -18.33 5.78 -6.98
C ARG A 295 -17.45 5.00 -7.95
N GLY A 296 -16.35 5.58 -8.44
CA GLY A 296 -15.48 4.93 -9.42
C GLY A 296 -14.01 5.32 -9.23
N ARG A 297 -13.17 4.36 -8.84
CA ARG A 297 -11.71 4.56 -8.70
C ARG A 297 -10.97 3.54 -9.53
N ASN A 298 -10.31 4.01 -10.59
CA ASN A 298 -9.51 3.21 -11.50
C ASN A 298 -8.15 3.86 -11.74
N SER A 299 -7.13 3.06 -12.01
CA SER A 299 -5.79 3.55 -12.38
C SER A 299 -5.72 3.82 -13.88
N ASN A 300 -4.98 4.85 -14.28
CA ASN A 300 -4.42 4.96 -15.62
C ASN A 300 -2.93 4.64 -15.52
N ASN A 301 -2.45 3.68 -16.30
CA ASN A 301 -1.09 3.16 -16.24
C ASN A 301 -0.20 3.67 -17.40
N ASP A 302 -0.63 4.67 -18.18
CA ASP A 302 0.16 5.17 -19.32
C ASP A 302 1.54 5.66 -18.89
N LEU A 303 1.63 6.40 -17.77
CA LEU A 303 2.88 6.96 -17.28
C LEU A 303 3.86 5.89 -16.80
N ILE A 304 3.40 4.88 -16.07
CA ILE A 304 4.29 3.82 -15.60
C ILE A 304 4.80 2.95 -16.75
N ARG A 305 3.96 2.69 -17.77
CA ARG A 305 4.39 2.02 -19.00
C ARG A 305 5.48 2.82 -19.72
N GLU A 306 5.27 4.13 -19.87
CA GLU A 306 6.23 5.03 -20.53
C GLU A 306 7.56 5.10 -19.79
N LYS A 307 7.53 5.30 -18.46
CA LYS A 307 8.73 5.60 -17.67
C LYS A 307 9.48 4.35 -17.20
N LEU A 308 8.78 3.25 -16.94
CA LEU A 308 9.37 2.05 -16.34
C LEU A 308 9.27 0.81 -17.25
N GLY A 309 8.61 0.89 -18.40
CA GLY A 309 8.37 -0.26 -19.27
C GLY A 309 7.63 -1.40 -18.57
N TRP A 310 6.79 -1.07 -17.57
CA TRP A 310 6.08 -2.05 -16.77
C TRP A 310 4.57 -1.92 -16.93
N ASP A 311 3.91 -3.06 -16.90
CA ASP A 311 2.47 -3.19 -16.73
C ASP A 311 2.17 -4.43 -15.89
N TYR A 312 1.01 -4.47 -15.22
CA TYR A 312 0.61 -5.65 -14.47
C TYR A 312 0.29 -6.82 -15.41
N SER A 313 0.53 -8.03 -14.95
CA SER A 313 0.29 -9.27 -15.70
C SER A 313 -0.70 -10.20 -15.01
N MET A 314 -0.89 -10.06 -13.69
CA MET A 314 -1.81 -10.88 -12.92
C MET A 314 -3.24 -10.36 -13.06
N PRO A 315 -4.16 -11.11 -13.71
CA PRO A 315 -5.57 -10.74 -13.77
C PRO A 315 -6.21 -10.83 -12.38
N LEU A 316 -7.27 -10.04 -12.15
CA LEU A 316 -7.97 -10.00 -10.87
C LEU A 316 -8.43 -11.39 -10.40
N GLU A 317 -9.01 -12.20 -11.30
CA GLU A 317 -9.45 -13.56 -10.96
C GLU A 317 -8.32 -14.44 -10.42
N GLY A 318 -7.12 -14.34 -11.01
CA GLY A 318 -5.93 -15.06 -10.53
C GLY A 318 -5.47 -14.62 -9.14
N GLY A 319 -5.46 -13.31 -8.90
CA GLY A 319 -5.14 -12.74 -7.58
C GLY A 319 -6.18 -13.11 -6.51
N ILE A 320 -7.47 -13.04 -6.85
CA ILE A 320 -8.57 -13.47 -5.96
C ILE A 320 -8.45 -14.96 -5.63
N PHE A 321 -8.17 -15.82 -6.61
CA PHE A 321 -7.96 -17.26 -6.36
C PHE A 321 -6.86 -17.51 -5.32
N LYS A 322 -5.71 -16.87 -5.45
CA LYS A 322 -4.60 -17.00 -4.48
C LYS A 322 -4.99 -16.46 -3.10
N THR A 323 -5.64 -15.29 -3.05
CA THR A 323 -6.05 -14.66 -1.79
C THR A 323 -7.12 -15.48 -1.06
N TYR A 324 -8.10 -15.98 -1.79
CA TYR A 324 -9.18 -16.82 -1.27
C TYR A 324 -8.63 -18.10 -0.63
N ASN A 325 -7.78 -18.82 -1.34
CA ASN A 325 -7.21 -20.07 -0.83
C ASN A 325 -6.36 -19.82 0.41
N TRP A 326 -5.54 -18.77 0.42
CA TRP A 326 -4.76 -18.40 1.59
C TRP A 326 -5.66 -18.06 2.79
N ILE A 327 -6.72 -17.26 2.62
CA ILE A 327 -7.68 -16.97 3.69
C ILE A 327 -8.34 -18.27 4.21
N LYS A 328 -8.72 -19.16 3.30
CA LYS A 328 -9.31 -20.44 3.68
C LYS A 328 -8.37 -21.32 4.50
N GLU A 329 -7.08 -21.30 4.19
CA GLU A 329 -6.05 -21.97 5.00
C GLU A 329 -5.96 -21.35 6.39
N GLN A 330 -5.99 -20.01 6.51
CA GLN A 330 -5.99 -19.32 7.80
C GLN A 330 -7.23 -19.62 8.65
N MET A 331 -8.39 -19.83 8.03
CA MET A 331 -9.64 -20.20 8.75
C MET A 331 -9.61 -21.61 9.32
N ASN A 332 -8.78 -22.49 8.76
CA ASN A 332 -8.70 -23.91 9.16
C ASN A 332 -7.50 -24.20 10.09
N GLY A 333 -6.59 -23.28 10.27
CA GLY A 333 -5.43 -23.39 11.17
C GLY A 333 -5.66 -22.78 12.51
#